data_01b7011c5d50e3769b1a0df778053e93
#
_entry.id   01b7011c5d50e3769b1a0df778053e93
#
_cell.length_a   1.000
_cell.length_b   1.000
_cell.length_c   1.000
_cell.angle_alpha   90.00
_cell.angle_beta   90.00
_cell.angle_gamma   90.00
#
_symmetry.space_group_name_H-M   'P 1'
#
loop_
_entity.id
_entity.type
_entity.pdbx_description
1 polymer ?
#
loop_
_entity_poly.entity_id
_entity_poly.type
_entity_poly.pdbx_seq_one_letter_code
_entity_poly.pdbx_strand_id
1 'polypeptide(L)'
;MRISSTFLRAADSGIASGVKSGLRYGVEHGIAFGLAACVCAVLALGIDRGLVSEPALAFDGTTSPNTAILAPSDGLRPGAHVPEAKNSALSALQYAAEQGQPVAQWKLGRMYAEGDGVPRDDLRAFNYFSQVANSHPDEVPGTPQARFVANAFVALGHYYLTGIPNSKVNADPARARNMLGYAATYFGDADAQYELGRLYLNDRPSDPHQAARWFQLAANKGQCRAEAALGDMLFRGELVPRQAARGLMWLTLSKDCAGTDEAWIKPLYDSAFQRANDDERTMALVYLEDWMKGRRD
;
A
#
# COMPACT_ATOMS: atom_id res chain seq x y z
N MET A 1 -26.00 48.39 -6.53
CA MET A 1 -25.04 49.50 -6.62
C MET A 1 -23.82 48.92 -7.28
N ARG A 2 -23.70 49.11 -8.60
CA ARG A 2 -22.77 49.97 -9.38
C ARG A 2 -21.33 49.63 -9.05
N ILE A 3 -20.63 48.89 -9.97
CA ILE A 3 -19.88 49.35 -11.16
C ILE A 3 -18.45 49.81 -10.75
N SER A 4 -17.48 49.15 -11.28
CA SER A 4 -16.49 49.72 -12.17
C SER A 4 -15.55 48.67 -12.72
N SER A 5 -15.76 48.38 -13.96
CA SER A 5 -14.85 48.13 -15.04
C SER A 5 -13.83 49.29 -15.19
N THR A 6 -12.58 48.97 -15.46
CA THR A 6 -11.64 49.68 -16.37
C THR A 6 -10.22 49.25 -15.98
N PHE A 7 -9.51 48.53 -16.83
CA PHE A 7 -8.44 49.03 -17.68
C PHE A 7 -7.96 47.95 -18.65
N LEU A 8 -8.28 48.21 -19.87
CA LEU A 8 -7.70 47.62 -21.07
C LEU A 8 -6.57 48.53 -21.58
N ARG A 9 -5.59 47.92 -22.29
CA ARG A 9 -4.56 48.53 -23.22
C ARG A 9 -3.30 49.02 -22.54
N ALA A 10 -2.13 48.78 -23.06
CA ALA A 10 -1.57 48.75 -24.40
C ALA A 10 -0.19 48.12 -24.27
N ALA A 11 0.48 47.63 -25.18
CA ALA A 11 0.77 47.65 -26.58
C ALA A 11 2.10 46.94 -26.72
N ASP A 12 2.22 46.02 -27.56
CA ASP A 12 2.79 46.01 -28.91
C ASP A 12 4.14 46.74 -29.13
N SER A 13 5.01 45.98 -29.81
CA SER A 13 6.28 46.32 -30.45
C SER A 13 7.52 45.84 -29.68
N GLY A 14 8.46 45.11 -30.26
CA GLY A 14 8.74 44.83 -31.62
C GLY A 14 10.05 44.05 -31.74
N ILE A 15 10.17 43.33 -32.85
CA ILE A 15 11.38 43.16 -33.67
C ILE A 15 12.52 42.32 -33.10
N ALA A 16 12.65 41.08 -33.53
CA ALA A 16 13.30 40.53 -34.73
C ALA A 16 14.85 40.51 -34.70
N SER A 17 15.32 39.39 -35.19
CA SER A 17 16.68 39.06 -35.69
C SER A 17 17.64 38.61 -34.59
N GLY A 18 18.27 37.53 -34.70
CA GLY A 18 18.77 36.72 -35.74
C GLY A 18 19.97 35.98 -35.20
N VAL A 19 20.28 34.94 -35.73
CA VAL A 19 21.59 34.37 -36.08
C VAL A 19 21.70 32.88 -35.80
N LYS A 20 21.80 32.24 -36.91
CA LYS A 20 22.22 30.85 -37.13
C LYS A 20 23.67 30.65 -36.69
N SER A 21 23.92 29.49 -36.15
CA SER A 21 25.11 28.62 -36.35
C SER A 21 24.95 27.46 -35.37
N GLY A 22 24.82 26.23 -35.71
CA GLY A 22 25.58 25.49 -36.69
C GLY A 22 26.75 24.80 -36.01
N LEU A 23 26.50 23.58 -35.51
CA LEU A 23 27.60 22.60 -35.42
C LEU A 23 27.02 21.20 -35.36
N ARG A 24 27.14 20.53 -36.50
CA ARG A 24 27.08 19.07 -36.64
C ARG A 24 28.33 18.48 -35.98
N TYR A 25 28.16 17.45 -35.15
CA TYR A 25 29.14 16.39 -35.03
C TYR A 25 28.38 15.08 -35.03
N GLY A 26 28.45 14.41 -36.15
CA GLY A 26 28.26 12.99 -36.23
C GLY A 26 29.59 12.31 -35.92
N VAL A 27 29.56 11.24 -35.20
CA VAL A 27 30.55 10.17 -35.28
C VAL A 27 29.80 8.83 -35.10
N GLU A 28 29.74 8.14 -36.20
CA GLU A 28 29.47 6.69 -36.25
C GLU A 28 30.67 5.96 -35.66
N HIS A 29 30.39 4.94 -34.89
CA HIS A 29 31.13 3.65 -34.71
C HIS A 29 30.17 2.83 -33.81
N GLY A 30 29.58 1.73 -34.18
CA GLY A 30 30.00 0.63 -35.02
C GLY A 30 30.99 -0.32 -34.29
N ILE A 31 30.51 -1.26 -33.45
CA ILE A 31 31.19 -2.51 -33.04
C ILE A 31 30.10 -3.38 -32.41
N ALA A 32 29.53 -4.37 -33.07
CA ALA A 32 29.98 -5.73 -33.27
C ALA A 32 29.85 -6.65 -32.03
N PHE A 33 28.83 -7.48 -32.07
CA PHE A 33 28.68 -8.89 -31.67
C PHE A 33 29.80 -9.51 -30.81
N GLY A 34 29.34 -10.06 -29.67
CA GLY A 34 30.09 -11.01 -28.88
C GLY A 34 29.17 -12.05 -28.26
N LEU A 35 28.76 -13.04 -29.03
CA LEU A 35 28.19 -14.30 -28.55
C LEU A 35 29.30 -15.08 -27.85
N ALA A 36 29.22 -15.30 -26.56
CA ALA A 36 29.99 -16.30 -25.84
C ALA A 36 29.04 -17.39 -25.34
N ALA A 37 28.94 -18.43 -26.12
CA ALA A 37 28.39 -19.71 -25.71
C ALA A 37 29.38 -20.38 -24.76
N CYS A 38 29.00 -20.58 -23.50
CA CYS A 38 29.72 -21.45 -22.58
C CYS A 38 29.02 -22.80 -22.55
N VAL A 39 29.63 -23.76 -23.23
CA VAL A 39 29.36 -25.18 -23.14
C VAL A 39 29.96 -25.66 -21.82
N CYS A 40 29.16 -26.05 -20.84
CA CYS A 40 29.62 -26.81 -19.68
C CYS A 40 29.43 -28.30 -19.94
N ALA A 41 30.57 -28.96 -20.04
CA ALA A 41 30.70 -30.40 -20.16
C ALA A 41 30.19 -31.11 -18.88
N VAL A 42 29.40 -32.12 -19.11
CA VAL A 42 28.97 -33.13 -18.13
C VAL A 42 30.17 -34.02 -17.82
N LEU A 43 30.58 -34.05 -16.55
CA LEU A 43 31.39 -35.14 -16.02
C LEU A 43 30.55 -35.93 -15.02
N ALA A 44 30.10 -37.07 -15.50
CA ALA A 44 29.55 -38.14 -14.68
C ALA A 44 30.71 -38.83 -13.93
N LEU A 45 30.65 -38.79 -12.61
CA LEU A 45 31.32 -39.78 -11.76
C LEU A 45 30.28 -40.35 -10.82
N GLY A 46 29.94 -41.58 -11.08
CA GLY A 46 29.10 -42.38 -10.21
C GLY A 46 29.85 -42.75 -8.93
N ILE A 47 29.16 -42.65 -7.81
CA ILE A 47 29.45 -43.44 -6.61
C ILE A 47 28.12 -44.02 -6.13
N ASP A 48 28.17 -45.32 -6.05
CA ASP A 48 27.10 -46.25 -5.75
C ASP A 48 26.88 -46.38 -4.24
N ARG A 49 25.64 -46.70 -3.90
CA ARG A 49 25.19 -47.43 -2.72
C ARG A 49 25.15 -46.74 -1.33
N GLY A 50 23.91 -46.67 -0.86
CA GLY A 50 23.55 -46.55 0.55
C GLY A 50 22.04 -46.43 0.76
N LEU A 51 21.29 -47.48 0.40
CA LEU A 51 19.92 -47.67 0.86
C LEU A 51 19.95 -47.88 2.38
N VAL A 52 19.59 -46.89 3.14
CA VAL A 52 19.18 -47.06 4.54
C VAL A 52 17.70 -46.78 4.56
N SER A 53 16.91 -47.84 4.58
CA SER A 53 15.50 -47.86 4.87
C SER A 53 15.31 -47.52 6.35
N GLU A 54 14.74 -46.38 6.66
CA GLU A 54 14.17 -46.11 7.98
C GLU A 54 12.85 -46.84 8.11
N PRO A 55 12.61 -47.55 9.24
CA PRO A 55 11.33 -48.22 9.47
C PRO A 55 10.26 -47.18 9.83
N ALA A 56 9.17 -47.24 9.09
CA ALA A 56 7.94 -46.60 9.45
C ALA A 56 7.46 -47.15 10.79
N LEU A 57 7.45 -46.34 11.84
CA LEU A 57 6.76 -46.66 13.10
C LEU A 57 5.26 -46.54 12.84
N ALA A 58 4.66 -47.72 12.60
CA ALA A 58 3.23 -47.92 12.66
C ALA A 58 2.78 -47.68 14.11
N PHE A 59 1.94 -46.66 14.30
CA PHE A 59 1.22 -46.45 15.56
C PHE A 59 0.12 -47.49 15.63
N ASP A 60 0.38 -48.55 16.40
CA ASP A 60 -0.62 -49.58 16.72
C ASP A 60 -1.47 -49.12 17.89
N GLY A 61 -2.71 -48.82 17.58
CA GLY A 61 -3.71 -48.38 18.53
C GLY A 61 -4.39 -49.58 19.22
N THR A 62 -3.84 -50.08 20.30
CA THR A 62 -4.59 -50.86 21.26
C THR A 62 -3.88 -50.92 22.61
N THR A 63 -4.29 -50.06 23.53
CA THR A 63 -4.40 -50.42 24.97
C THR A 63 -5.23 -49.35 25.71
N SER A 64 -6.49 -49.59 25.94
CA SER A 64 -7.17 -49.29 27.19
C SER A 64 -6.96 -50.51 28.12
N PRO A 65 -7.10 -50.44 29.43
CA PRO A 65 -7.82 -49.50 30.27
C PRO A 65 -7.11 -49.12 31.59
N ASN A 66 -7.46 -48.04 32.20
CA ASN A 66 -7.68 -48.11 33.67
C ASN A 66 -8.69 -47.06 34.14
N THR A 67 -9.84 -47.54 34.44
CA THR A 67 -10.92 -46.89 35.14
C THR A 67 -10.47 -46.59 36.56
N ALA A 68 -10.14 -45.34 36.84
CA ALA A 68 -10.09 -44.84 38.21
C ALA A 68 -11.28 -43.90 38.39
N ILE A 69 -12.28 -44.41 39.04
CA ILE A 69 -13.42 -43.67 39.58
C ILE A 69 -12.87 -42.70 40.62
N LEU A 70 -12.91 -41.44 40.37
CA LEU A 70 -12.78 -40.39 41.36
C LEU A 70 -14.03 -39.52 41.33
N ALA A 71 -14.54 -39.32 42.53
CA ALA A 71 -15.78 -38.68 42.89
C ALA A 71 -15.98 -37.27 42.37
N PRO A 72 -17.23 -36.75 42.32
CA PRO A 72 -17.54 -35.44 41.78
C PRO A 72 -17.05 -34.35 42.73
N SER A 73 -16.09 -33.56 42.30
CA SER A 73 -15.75 -32.30 42.94
C SER A 73 -16.56 -31.18 42.33
N ASP A 74 -17.27 -30.54 43.20
CA ASP A 74 -18.11 -29.38 43.04
C ASP A 74 -17.61 -28.29 42.09
N GLY A 75 -18.55 -27.79 41.29
CA GLY A 75 -18.70 -26.35 41.08
C GLY A 75 -17.61 -25.65 40.29
N LEU A 76 -17.38 -25.97 39.01
CA LEU A 76 -16.77 -25.02 38.09
C LEU A 76 -17.84 -24.01 37.64
N ARG A 77 -17.86 -22.85 38.29
CA ARG A 77 -18.54 -21.65 37.79
C ARG A 77 -17.95 -21.26 36.42
N PRO A 78 -18.75 -21.18 35.36
CA PRO A 78 -18.29 -20.57 34.11
C PRO A 78 -18.32 -19.04 34.27
N GLY A 79 -17.19 -18.44 34.47
CA GLY A 79 -17.13 -16.98 34.50
C GLY A 79 -15.99 -16.45 35.38
N ALA A 80 -14.76 -16.52 34.92
CA ALA A 80 -13.68 -15.56 35.23
C ALA A 80 -12.31 -16.16 34.86
N HIS A 81 -11.88 -16.09 33.61
CA HIS A 81 -10.45 -16.15 33.27
C HIS A 81 -10.19 -15.64 31.85
N VAL A 82 -10.57 -14.36 31.59
CA VAL A 82 -10.18 -13.68 30.34
C VAL A 82 -8.94 -12.78 30.51
N PRO A 83 -8.57 -12.27 31.71
CA PRO A 83 -7.42 -11.37 31.84
C PRO A 83 -6.05 -12.07 31.70
N GLU A 84 -5.90 -13.29 32.17
CA GLU A 84 -4.60 -13.96 32.23
C GLU A 84 -4.11 -14.44 30.86
N ALA A 85 -5.01 -14.91 30.01
CA ALA A 85 -4.69 -15.32 28.64
C ALA A 85 -4.30 -14.12 27.74
N LYS A 86 -4.95 -12.96 27.94
CA LYS A 86 -4.60 -11.74 27.21
C LYS A 86 -3.23 -11.20 27.63
N ASN A 87 -2.92 -11.25 28.91
CA ASN A 87 -1.62 -10.82 29.42
C ASN A 87 -0.49 -11.73 28.95
N SER A 88 -0.71 -13.04 28.88
CA SER A 88 0.29 -14.00 28.38
C SER A 88 0.55 -13.81 26.86
N ALA A 89 -0.50 -13.56 26.08
CA ALA A 89 -0.37 -13.28 24.64
C ALA A 89 0.38 -11.96 24.37
N LEU A 90 0.09 -10.92 25.14
CA LEU A 90 0.80 -9.65 25.03
C LEU A 90 2.28 -9.80 25.40
N SER A 91 2.59 -10.51 26.49
CA SER A 91 3.97 -10.79 26.92
C SER A 91 4.74 -11.59 25.87
N ALA A 92 4.13 -12.61 25.27
CA ALA A 92 4.74 -13.38 24.19
C ALA A 92 5.01 -12.49 22.94
N LEU A 93 4.09 -11.59 22.61
CA LEU A 93 4.25 -10.66 21.51
C LEU A 93 5.37 -9.65 21.79
N GLN A 94 5.46 -9.14 23.02
CA GLN A 94 6.54 -8.24 23.46
C GLN A 94 7.91 -8.94 23.37
N TYR A 95 8.00 -10.16 23.84
CA TYR A 95 9.21 -10.97 23.74
C TYR A 95 9.64 -11.16 22.27
N ALA A 96 8.70 -11.53 21.39
CA ALA A 96 9.00 -11.66 19.96
C ALA A 96 9.47 -10.35 19.31
N ALA A 97 8.89 -9.22 19.73
CA ALA A 97 9.30 -7.90 19.24
C ALA A 97 10.70 -7.50 19.74
N GLU A 98 11.05 -7.85 20.97
CA GLU A 98 12.40 -7.67 21.54
C GLU A 98 13.45 -8.50 20.80
N GLN A 99 13.05 -9.68 20.27
CA GLN A 99 13.89 -10.49 19.39
C GLN A 99 14.00 -9.94 17.96
N GLY A 100 13.43 -8.77 17.68
CA GLY A 100 13.53 -8.10 16.38
C GLY A 100 12.57 -8.65 15.31
N GLN A 101 11.55 -9.45 15.66
CA GLN A 101 10.61 -9.97 14.68
C GLN A 101 9.71 -8.84 14.13
N PRO A 102 9.76 -8.54 12.80
CA PRO A 102 9.07 -7.37 12.23
C PRO A 102 7.56 -7.45 12.37
N VAL A 103 6.99 -8.65 12.27
CA VAL A 103 5.54 -8.86 12.43
C VAL A 103 5.08 -8.55 13.86
N ALA A 104 5.88 -8.94 14.86
CA ALA A 104 5.57 -8.70 16.26
C ALA A 104 5.70 -7.21 16.61
N GLN A 105 6.78 -6.56 16.16
CA GLN A 105 6.98 -5.11 16.31
C GLN A 105 5.85 -4.33 15.63
N TRP A 106 5.50 -4.67 14.38
CA TRP A 106 4.42 -4.03 13.66
C TRP A 106 3.07 -4.19 14.40
N LYS A 107 2.78 -5.40 14.89
CA LYS A 107 1.54 -5.68 15.61
C LYS A 107 1.44 -4.87 16.92
N LEU A 108 2.53 -4.76 17.69
CA LEU A 108 2.57 -3.89 18.85
C LEU A 108 2.43 -2.41 18.47
N GLY A 109 3.08 -1.97 17.40
CA GLY A 109 2.90 -0.61 16.87
C GLY A 109 1.43 -0.31 16.61
N ARG A 110 0.71 -1.22 15.96
CA ARG A 110 -0.73 -1.08 15.73
C ARG A 110 -1.55 -1.08 17.02
N MET A 111 -1.28 -2.01 17.92
CA MET A 111 -1.99 -2.09 19.21
C MET A 111 -1.87 -0.77 19.99
N TYR A 112 -0.68 -0.16 20.03
CA TYR A 112 -0.49 1.15 20.67
C TYR A 112 -1.12 2.30 19.89
N ALA A 113 -1.13 2.26 18.56
CA ALA A 113 -1.77 3.28 17.73
C ALA A 113 -3.30 3.29 17.85
N GLU A 114 -3.90 2.09 17.92
CA GLU A 114 -5.36 1.90 17.97
C GLU A 114 -5.89 1.83 19.40
N GLY A 115 -5.05 1.53 20.39
CA GLY A 115 -5.47 1.27 21.77
C GLY A 115 -6.11 -0.11 21.95
N ASP A 116 -5.77 -1.08 21.07
CA ASP A 116 -6.32 -2.42 21.11
C ASP A 116 -5.58 -3.31 22.12
N GLY A 117 -6.24 -3.60 23.25
CA GLY A 117 -5.70 -4.42 24.34
C GLY A 117 -4.61 -3.72 25.18
N VAL A 118 -4.20 -2.53 24.80
CA VAL A 118 -3.26 -1.64 25.53
C VAL A 118 -3.77 -0.20 25.47
N PRO A 119 -3.44 0.67 26.43
CA PRO A 119 -3.73 2.10 26.31
C PRO A 119 -3.07 2.68 25.05
N ARG A 120 -3.79 3.53 24.34
CA ARG A 120 -3.24 4.22 23.15
C ARG A 120 -2.01 5.04 23.52
N ASP A 121 -0.95 4.88 22.76
CA ASP A 121 0.31 5.61 22.92
C ASP A 121 0.98 5.76 21.53
N ASP A 122 0.74 6.91 20.92
CA ASP A 122 1.25 7.22 19.58
C ASP A 122 2.78 7.25 19.52
N LEU A 123 3.47 7.61 20.64
CA LEU A 123 4.92 7.64 20.67
C LEU A 123 5.50 6.20 20.73
N ARG A 124 4.89 5.32 21.51
CA ARG A 124 5.28 3.90 21.49
C ARG A 124 5.00 3.26 20.15
N ALA A 125 3.86 3.55 19.53
CA ALA A 125 3.52 3.09 18.18
C ALA A 125 4.58 3.53 17.18
N PHE A 126 4.93 4.82 17.16
CA PHE A 126 5.99 5.38 16.33
C PHE A 126 7.33 4.67 16.54
N ASN A 127 7.72 4.39 17.78
CA ASN A 127 8.97 3.71 18.10
C ASN A 127 9.00 2.28 17.54
N TYR A 128 7.91 1.51 17.67
CA TYR A 128 7.82 0.17 17.10
C TYR A 128 7.87 0.18 15.57
N PHE A 129 7.14 1.08 14.91
CA PHE A 129 7.22 1.22 13.46
C PHE A 129 8.61 1.65 12.99
N SER A 130 9.29 2.53 13.75
CA SER A 130 10.67 2.94 13.48
C SER A 130 11.65 1.77 13.61
N GLN A 131 11.46 0.87 14.59
CA GLN A 131 12.26 -0.33 14.72
C GLN A 131 12.10 -1.23 13.49
N VAL A 132 10.86 -1.49 13.03
CA VAL A 132 10.61 -2.28 11.83
C VAL A 132 11.30 -1.67 10.61
N ALA A 133 11.09 -0.36 10.37
CA ALA A 133 11.64 0.33 9.21
C ALA A 133 13.18 0.37 9.21
N ASN A 134 13.80 0.56 10.38
CA ASN A 134 15.26 0.65 10.49
C ASN A 134 15.96 -0.72 10.44
N SER A 135 15.31 -1.77 10.95
CA SER A 135 15.91 -3.10 11.03
C SER A 135 15.71 -3.92 9.74
N HIS A 136 14.70 -3.59 8.93
CA HIS A 136 14.32 -4.34 7.75
C HIS A 136 14.08 -3.45 6.50
N PRO A 137 14.96 -2.44 6.24
CA PRO A 137 14.71 -1.54 5.11
C PRO A 137 14.75 -2.27 3.78
N ASP A 138 15.63 -3.28 3.64
CA ASP A 138 15.88 -4.01 2.40
C ASP A 138 15.10 -5.33 2.31
N GLU A 139 14.01 -5.47 3.07
CA GLU A 139 13.15 -6.67 2.99
C GLU A 139 12.67 -6.87 1.55
N VAL A 140 12.80 -8.09 1.04
CA VAL A 140 12.50 -8.39 -0.36
C VAL A 140 11.00 -8.23 -0.63
N PRO A 141 10.61 -7.38 -1.61
CA PRO A 141 9.20 -7.22 -1.98
C PRO A 141 8.56 -8.56 -2.36
N GLY A 142 7.32 -8.78 -1.91
CA GLY A 142 6.59 -10.03 -2.16
C GLY A 142 6.77 -11.11 -1.09
N THR A 143 7.68 -10.94 -0.13
CA THR A 143 7.73 -11.81 1.05
C THR A 143 6.55 -11.56 1.98
N PRO A 144 6.15 -12.54 2.81
CA PRO A 144 5.10 -12.33 3.80
C PRO A 144 5.42 -11.21 4.80
N GLN A 145 6.69 -10.95 5.07
CA GLN A 145 7.18 -9.90 5.96
C GLN A 145 7.14 -8.51 5.31
N ALA A 146 7.40 -8.43 4.01
CA ALA A 146 7.49 -7.16 3.28
C ALA A 146 6.27 -6.24 3.47
N ARG A 147 5.05 -6.81 3.53
CA ARG A 147 3.83 -6.05 3.78
C ARG A 147 3.84 -5.33 5.13
N PHE A 148 4.39 -5.95 6.17
CA PHE A 148 4.45 -5.35 7.51
C PHE A 148 5.50 -4.25 7.56
N VAL A 149 6.61 -4.44 6.82
CA VAL A 149 7.64 -3.41 6.67
C VAL A 149 7.09 -2.21 5.89
N ALA A 150 6.44 -2.46 4.76
CA ALA A 150 5.78 -1.41 3.97
C ALA A 150 4.76 -0.62 4.80
N ASN A 151 3.89 -1.32 5.53
CA ASN A 151 2.90 -0.68 6.40
C ASN A 151 3.54 0.13 7.55
N ALA A 152 4.72 -0.29 8.05
CA ALA A 152 5.45 0.50 9.03
C ALA A 152 5.95 1.83 8.42
N PHE A 153 6.45 1.82 7.19
CA PHE A 153 6.81 3.05 6.47
C PHE A 153 5.59 3.95 6.23
N VAL A 154 4.42 3.38 5.89
CA VAL A 154 3.17 4.13 5.74
C VAL A 154 2.78 4.78 7.06
N ALA A 155 2.78 4.03 8.17
CA ALA A 155 2.46 4.55 9.50
C ALA A 155 3.41 5.69 9.92
N LEU A 156 4.73 5.53 9.67
CA LEU A 156 5.71 6.60 9.92
C LEU A 156 5.43 7.82 9.05
N GLY A 157 5.04 7.63 7.80
CA GLY A 157 4.61 8.70 6.90
C GLY A 157 3.46 9.51 7.52
N HIS A 158 2.44 8.84 8.05
CA HIS A 158 1.31 9.51 8.72
C HIS A 158 1.76 10.28 9.97
N TYR A 159 2.61 9.68 10.83
CA TYR A 159 3.13 10.39 12.00
C TYR A 159 3.98 11.62 11.61
N TYR A 160 4.74 11.56 10.52
CA TYR A 160 5.46 12.74 10.04
C TYR A 160 4.56 13.78 9.35
N LEU A 161 3.36 13.42 8.87
CA LEU A 161 2.40 14.41 8.37
C LEU A 161 1.77 15.21 9.51
N THR A 162 1.45 14.56 10.63
CA THR A 162 0.68 15.17 11.72
C THR A 162 1.55 15.62 12.89
N GLY A 163 2.70 14.99 13.09
CA GLY A 163 3.45 15.05 14.33
C GLY A 163 2.76 14.27 15.46
N ILE A 164 3.45 14.14 16.59
CA ILE A 164 2.90 13.55 17.82
C ILE A 164 2.92 14.60 18.93
N PRO A 165 1.76 15.01 19.46
CA PRO A 165 1.68 16.02 20.52
C PRO A 165 2.53 15.64 21.74
N ASN A 166 3.15 16.63 22.36
CA ASN A 166 4.00 16.47 23.55
C ASN A 166 5.20 15.51 23.39
N SER A 167 5.70 15.37 22.15
CA SER A 167 6.86 14.55 21.83
C SER A 167 7.90 15.34 21.01
N LYS A 168 9.03 14.68 20.69
CA LYS A 168 10.04 15.22 19.76
C LYS A 168 9.72 14.93 18.28
N VAL A 169 8.63 14.23 18.00
CA VAL A 169 8.19 13.91 16.64
C VAL A 169 7.32 15.04 16.12
N ASN A 170 7.96 16.02 15.51
CA ASN A 170 7.27 17.14 14.88
C ASN A 170 6.77 16.76 13.48
N ALA A 171 5.76 17.49 12.99
CA ALA A 171 5.31 17.37 11.60
C ALA A 171 6.48 17.73 10.66
N ASP A 172 6.73 16.84 9.71
CA ASP A 172 7.79 16.97 8.70
C ASP A 172 7.28 16.36 7.38
N PRO A 173 6.62 17.17 6.52
CA PRO A 173 6.09 16.69 5.24
C PRO A 173 7.16 16.11 4.30
N ALA A 174 8.41 16.57 4.41
CA ALA A 174 9.49 16.04 3.57
C ALA A 174 9.85 14.60 3.98
N ARG A 175 9.97 14.34 5.29
CA ARG A 175 10.16 12.98 5.80
C ARG A 175 8.96 12.09 5.51
N ALA A 176 7.74 12.61 5.67
CA ALA A 176 6.53 11.88 5.33
C ALA A 176 6.57 11.39 3.87
N ARG A 177 6.91 12.31 2.94
CA ARG A 177 7.06 11.98 1.52
C ARG A 177 8.13 10.91 1.27
N ASN A 178 9.25 10.98 1.97
CA ASN A 178 10.31 9.98 1.82
C ASN A 178 9.86 8.59 2.30
N MET A 179 9.18 8.51 3.46
CA MET A 179 8.66 7.25 3.99
C MET A 179 7.60 6.64 3.07
N LEU A 180 6.60 7.44 2.68
CA LEU A 180 5.55 7.03 1.76
C LEU A 180 6.11 6.71 0.36
N GLY A 181 7.08 7.51 -0.12
CA GLY A 181 7.75 7.28 -1.38
C GLY A 181 8.47 5.93 -1.42
N TYR A 182 9.16 5.60 -0.35
CA TYR A 182 9.84 4.30 -0.24
C TYR A 182 8.84 3.13 -0.25
N ALA A 183 7.80 3.19 0.57
CA ALA A 183 6.75 2.17 0.59
C ALA A 183 6.05 2.02 -0.78
N ALA A 184 5.77 3.14 -1.45
CA ALA A 184 5.06 3.16 -2.73
C ALA A 184 5.90 2.64 -3.90
N THR A 185 7.21 2.93 -3.92
CA THR A 185 8.10 2.60 -5.04
C THR A 185 8.79 1.26 -4.86
N TYR A 186 9.40 1.03 -3.70
CA TYR A 186 10.15 -0.20 -3.46
C TYR A 186 9.23 -1.38 -3.17
N PHE A 187 8.31 -1.24 -2.22
CA PHE A 187 7.36 -2.30 -1.90
C PHE A 187 6.12 -2.31 -2.81
N GLY A 188 5.87 -1.23 -3.52
CA GLY A 188 4.67 -1.10 -4.34
C GLY A 188 3.40 -1.06 -3.49
N ASP A 189 3.47 -0.58 -2.26
CA ASP A 189 2.35 -0.54 -1.34
C ASP A 189 1.22 0.37 -1.84
N ALA A 190 -0.01 -0.14 -1.86
CA ALA A 190 -1.16 0.56 -2.44
C ALA A 190 -1.63 1.72 -1.56
N ASP A 191 -1.54 1.59 -0.23
CA ASP A 191 -1.92 2.67 0.69
C ASP A 191 -0.91 3.81 0.61
N ALA A 192 0.40 3.49 0.52
CA ALA A 192 1.43 4.49 0.29
C ALA A 192 1.25 5.23 -1.05
N GLN A 193 0.90 4.51 -2.11
CA GLN A 193 0.61 5.10 -3.42
C GLN A 193 -0.59 6.05 -3.35
N TYR A 194 -1.66 5.66 -2.66
CA TYR A 194 -2.80 6.53 -2.42
C TYR A 194 -2.41 7.79 -1.63
N GLU A 195 -1.68 7.65 -0.55
CA GLU A 195 -1.25 8.78 0.27
C GLU A 195 -0.31 9.74 -0.49
N LEU A 196 0.58 9.22 -1.33
CA LEU A 196 1.37 10.07 -2.23
C LEU A 196 0.49 10.84 -3.22
N GLY A 197 -0.52 10.20 -3.80
CA GLY A 197 -1.48 10.88 -4.65
C GLY A 197 -2.14 12.06 -3.94
N ARG A 198 -2.55 11.86 -2.69
CA ARG A 198 -3.10 12.92 -1.85
C ARG A 198 -2.11 14.05 -1.57
N LEU A 199 -0.86 13.71 -1.30
CA LEU A 199 0.19 14.72 -1.08
C LEU A 199 0.39 15.59 -2.31
N TYR A 200 0.46 15.00 -3.52
CA TYR A 200 0.60 15.75 -4.77
C TYR A 200 -0.60 16.67 -5.06
N LEU A 201 -1.80 16.33 -4.62
CA LEU A 201 -2.96 17.24 -4.71
C LEU A 201 -2.90 18.39 -3.71
N ASN A 202 -2.40 18.13 -2.50
CA ASN A 202 -2.38 19.09 -1.40
C ASN A 202 -1.13 19.98 -1.38
N ASP A 203 -0.10 19.63 -2.12
CA ASP A 203 1.12 20.42 -2.25
C ASP A 203 0.87 21.81 -2.88
N ARG A 204 1.81 22.68 -2.67
CA ARG A 204 1.77 24.01 -3.30
C ARG A 204 3.11 24.31 -3.98
N PRO A 205 3.17 24.31 -5.31
CA PRO A 205 2.05 24.03 -6.25
C PRO A 205 1.61 22.57 -6.25
N SER A 206 0.32 22.34 -6.50
CA SER A 206 -0.21 20.98 -6.66
C SER A 206 0.19 20.40 -8.03
N ASP A 207 0.33 19.06 -8.06
CA ASP A 207 0.55 18.32 -9.31
C ASP A 207 -0.54 17.24 -9.49
N PRO A 208 -1.69 17.61 -10.08
CA PRO A 208 -2.79 16.68 -10.28
C PRO A 208 -2.44 15.52 -11.23
N HIS A 209 -1.52 15.71 -12.17
CA HIS A 209 -1.12 14.65 -13.08
C HIS A 209 -0.31 13.57 -12.35
N GLN A 210 0.60 13.97 -11.48
CA GLN A 210 1.31 13.01 -10.61
C GLN A 210 0.35 12.34 -9.63
N ALA A 211 -0.57 13.10 -9.04
CA ALA A 211 -1.60 12.54 -8.17
C ALA A 211 -2.42 11.45 -8.88
N ALA A 212 -2.91 11.73 -10.09
CA ALA A 212 -3.66 10.77 -10.89
C ALA A 212 -2.85 9.50 -11.20
N ARG A 213 -1.54 9.62 -11.47
CA ARG A 213 -0.66 8.46 -11.68
C ARG A 213 -0.54 7.59 -10.44
N TRP A 214 -0.35 8.20 -9.27
CA TRP A 214 -0.26 7.46 -8.03
C TRP A 214 -1.59 6.79 -7.66
N PHE A 215 -2.71 7.51 -7.82
CA PHE A 215 -4.03 6.91 -7.65
C PHE A 215 -4.29 5.77 -8.62
N GLN A 216 -3.86 5.89 -9.89
CA GLN A 216 -4.00 4.80 -10.86
C GLN A 216 -3.22 3.55 -10.44
N LEU A 217 -1.98 3.70 -9.93
CA LEU A 217 -1.19 2.57 -9.43
C LEU A 217 -1.86 1.88 -8.24
N ALA A 218 -2.41 2.64 -7.31
CA ALA A 218 -3.12 2.13 -6.16
C ALA A 218 -4.47 1.48 -6.55
N ALA A 219 -5.23 2.13 -7.44
CA ALA A 219 -6.52 1.65 -7.94
C ALA A 219 -6.36 0.33 -8.72
N ASN A 220 -5.30 0.18 -9.51
CA ASN A 220 -4.98 -1.07 -10.19
C ASN A 220 -4.76 -2.25 -9.22
N LYS A 221 -4.45 -1.97 -7.96
CA LYS A 221 -4.30 -2.97 -6.89
C LYS A 221 -5.58 -3.16 -6.06
N GLY A 222 -6.64 -2.45 -6.39
CA GLY A 222 -7.92 -2.54 -5.69
C GLY A 222 -7.97 -1.72 -4.40
N GLN A 223 -7.20 -0.64 -4.29
CA GLN A 223 -7.28 0.27 -3.16
C GLN A 223 -8.49 1.20 -3.32
N CYS A 224 -9.56 0.97 -2.54
CA CYS A 224 -10.88 1.58 -2.73
C CYS A 224 -10.88 3.10 -2.71
N ARG A 225 -10.10 3.72 -1.81
CA ARG A 225 -10.00 5.18 -1.73
C ARG A 225 -9.30 5.77 -2.96
N ALA A 226 -8.33 5.06 -3.52
CA ALA A 226 -7.65 5.49 -4.75
C ALA A 226 -8.55 5.34 -5.97
N GLU A 227 -9.34 4.26 -6.05
CA GLU A 227 -10.36 4.10 -7.08
C GLU A 227 -11.37 5.24 -7.04
N ALA A 228 -11.84 5.62 -5.83
CA ALA A 228 -12.75 6.74 -5.66
C ALA A 228 -12.12 8.09 -6.06
N ALA A 229 -10.89 8.35 -5.59
CA ALA A 229 -10.19 9.60 -5.90
C ALA A 229 -9.91 9.75 -7.39
N LEU A 230 -9.39 8.69 -8.03
CA LEU A 230 -9.15 8.65 -9.48
C LEU A 230 -10.46 8.80 -10.25
N GLY A 231 -11.49 8.09 -9.82
CA GLY A 231 -12.81 8.11 -10.44
C GLY A 231 -13.42 9.51 -10.45
N ASP A 232 -13.37 10.20 -9.31
CA ASP A 232 -13.86 11.58 -9.20
C ASP A 232 -13.05 12.56 -10.07
N MET A 233 -11.71 12.46 -10.04
CA MET A 233 -10.84 13.29 -10.87
C MET A 233 -11.13 13.14 -12.35
N LEU A 234 -11.25 11.90 -12.85
CA LEU A 234 -11.54 11.62 -14.26
C LEU A 234 -12.96 11.99 -14.65
N PHE A 235 -13.93 11.79 -13.75
CA PHE A 235 -15.32 12.12 -14.02
C PHE A 235 -15.53 13.63 -14.10
N ARG A 236 -15.01 14.41 -13.18
CA ARG A 236 -15.13 15.88 -13.18
C ARG A 236 -14.32 16.53 -14.29
N GLY A 237 -13.08 16.06 -14.49
CA GLY A 237 -12.17 16.65 -15.47
C GLY A 237 -11.69 18.05 -15.11
N GLU A 238 -11.75 18.44 -13.83
CA GLU A 238 -11.35 19.78 -13.37
C GLU A 238 -9.83 19.94 -13.27
N LEU A 239 -9.16 18.85 -12.88
CA LEU A 239 -7.71 18.83 -12.62
C LEU A 239 -6.92 18.03 -13.67
N VAL A 240 -7.59 17.14 -14.40
CA VAL A 240 -7.08 16.30 -15.46
C VAL A 240 -8.11 16.26 -16.59
N PRO A 241 -7.74 15.88 -17.83
CA PRO A 241 -8.71 15.75 -18.92
C PRO A 241 -9.89 14.84 -18.53
N ARG A 242 -11.11 15.31 -18.79
CA ARG A 242 -12.35 14.59 -18.46
C ARG A 242 -12.44 13.27 -19.22
N GLN A 243 -12.64 12.19 -18.49
CA GLN A 243 -12.87 10.83 -18.96
C GLN A 243 -14.02 10.21 -18.17
N ALA A 244 -15.23 10.74 -18.37
CA ALA A 244 -16.38 10.45 -17.50
C ALA A 244 -16.73 8.97 -17.40
N ALA A 245 -16.71 8.23 -18.51
CA ALA A 245 -16.99 6.80 -18.51
C ALA A 245 -15.96 6.00 -17.69
N ARG A 246 -14.66 6.31 -17.83
CA ARG A 246 -13.61 5.69 -17.00
C ARG A 246 -13.73 6.11 -15.54
N GLY A 247 -14.03 7.38 -15.29
CA GLY A 247 -14.28 7.88 -13.94
C GLY A 247 -15.41 7.14 -13.28
N LEU A 248 -16.54 6.94 -13.97
CA LEU A 248 -17.69 6.22 -13.45
C LEU A 248 -17.38 4.72 -13.22
N MET A 249 -16.59 4.09 -14.10
CA MET A 249 -16.10 2.72 -13.88
C MET A 249 -15.33 2.61 -12.55
N TRP A 250 -14.35 3.51 -12.31
CA TRP A 250 -13.58 3.49 -11.07
C TRP A 250 -14.43 3.76 -9.84
N LEU A 251 -15.40 4.69 -9.92
CA LEU A 251 -16.36 4.96 -8.85
C LEU A 251 -17.28 3.74 -8.58
N THR A 252 -17.61 2.96 -9.59
CA THR A 252 -18.37 1.73 -9.42
C THR A 252 -17.57 0.69 -8.62
N LEU A 253 -16.30 0.47 -9.00
CA LEU A 253 -15.41 -0.44 -8.29
C LEU A 253 -15.21 0.01 -6.83
N SER A 254 -14.94 1.29 -6.61
CA SER A 254 -14.73 1.83 -5.27
C SER A 254 -15.96 1.70 -4.36
N LYS A 255 -17.16 1.87 -4.91
CA LYS A 255 -18.41 1.67 -4.15
C LYS A 255 -18.57 0.22 -3.68
N ASP A 256 -18.18 -0.74 -4.51
CA ASP A 256 -18.36 -2.17 -4.22
C ASP A 256 -17.34 -2.70 -3.21
N CYS A 257 -16.16 -2.08 -3.10
CA CYS A 257 -15.14 -2.45 -2.13
C CYS A 257 -15.16 -1.59 -0.84
N ALA A 258 -15.89 -0.48 -0.81
CA ALA A 258 -15.90 0.45 0.32
C ALA A 258 -16.41 -0.18 1.62
N GLY A 259 -15.62 0.00 2.69
CA GLY A 259 -15.99 -0.39 4.05
C GLY A 259 -16.83 0.67 4.78
N THR A 260 -17.13 0.40 6.04
CA THR A 260 -17.89 1.33 6.91
C THR A 260 -17.19 2.69 7.08
N ASP A 261 -15.86 2.68 7.11
CA ASP A 261 -15.04 3.89 7.31
C ASP A 261 -14.95 4.75 6.04
N GLU A 262 -15.44 4.22 4.91
CA GLU A 262 -15.41 4.83 3.59
C GLU A 262 -16.81 5.21 3.10
N ALA A 263 -17.74 5.44 4.03
CA ALA A 263 -19.14 5.79 3.74
C ALA A 263 -19.31 7.01 2.79
N TRP A 264 -18.28 7.85 2.67
CA TRP A 264 -18.22 8.99 1.75
C TRP A 264 -18.16 8.59 0.27
N ILE A 265 -17.74 7.36 -0.06
CA ILE A 265 -17.58 6.89 -1.45
C ILE A 265 -18.94 6.73 -2.14
N LYS A 266 -19.92 6.13 -1.46
CA LYS A 266 -21.23 5.90 -2.05
C LYS A 266 -21.93 7.18 -2.54
N PRO A 267 -22.03 8.27 -1.76
CA PRO A 267 -22.58 9.53 -2.25
C PRO A 267 -21.84 10.12 -3.45
N LEU A 268 -20.51 9.92 -3.52
CA LEU A 268 -19.68 10.34 -4.64
C LEU A 268 -20.08 9.61 -5.93
N TYR A 269 -20.20 8.29 -5.85
CA TYR A 269 -20.71 7.47 -6.95
C TYR A 269 -22.12 7.88 -7.38
N ASP A 270 -23.05 8.00 -6.42
CA ASP A 270 -24.44 8.35 -6.70
C ASP A 270 -24.54 9.70 -7.44
N SER A 271 -23.78 10.69 -7.02
CA SER A 271 -23.71 12.00 -7.67
C SER A 271 -23.15 11.91 -9.11
N ALA A 272 -22.08 11.15 -9.30
CA ALA A 272 -21.47 10.95 -10.61
C ALA A 272 -22.44 10.20 -11.55
N PHE A 273 -23.09 9.14 -11.06
CA PHE A 273 -24.04 8.36 -11.82
C PHE A 273 -25.25 9.17 -12.29
N GLN A 274 -25.80 10.05 -11.44
CA GLN A 274 -26.91 10.93 -11.78
C GLN A 274 -26.53 11.96 -12.87
N ARG A 275 -25.29 12.45 -12.85
CA ARG A 275 -24.78 13.46 -13.79
C ARG A 275 -24.29 12.88 -15.11
N ALA A 276 -23.98 11.59 -15.15
CA ALA A 276 -23.55 10.90 -16.36
C ALA A 276 -24.72 10.76 -17.34
N ASN A 277 -24.45 10.95 -18.63
CA ASN A 277 -25.38 10.61 -19.71
C ASN A 277 -25.41 9.10 -19.99
N ASP A 278 -26.34 8.67 -20.85
CA ASP A 278 -26.53 7.24 -21.12
C ASP A 278 -25.34 6.62 -21.86
N ASP A 279 -24.68 7.36 -22.75
CA ASP A 279 -23.46 6.88 -23.45
C ASP A 279 -22.31 6.70 -22.45
N GLU A 280 -22.12 7.64 -21.52
CA GLU A 280 -21.09 7.55 -20.48
C GLU A 280 -21.32 6.35 -19.55
N ARG A 281 -22.59 6.10 -19.17
CA ARG A 281 -22.97 4.92 -18.36
C ARG A 281 -22.73 3.62 -19.11
N THR A 282 -23.13 3.55 -20.39
CA THR A 282 -22.93 2.37 -21.23
C THR A 282 -21.45 2.08 -21.42
N MET A 283 -20.65 3.10 -21.74
CA MET A 283 -19.20 2.93 -21.88
C MET A 283 -18.50 2.58 -20.55
N ALA A 284 -19.00 3.06 -19.42
CA ALA A 284 -18.47 2.68 -18.12
C ALA A 284 -18.66 1.18 -17.84
N LEU A 285 -19.79 0.60 -18.23
CA LEU A 285 -20.02 -0.84 -18.12
C LEU A 285 -19.09 -1.65 -19.03
N VAL A 286 -18.82 -1.17 -20.24
CA VAL A 286 -17.85 -1.81 -21.15
C VAL A 286 -16.45 -1.81 -20.52
N TYR A 287 -15.99 -0.66 -19.99
CA TYR A 287 -14.70 -0.58 -19.32
C TYR A 287 -14.63 -1.45 -18.07
N LEU A 288 -15.73 -1.56 -17.32
CA LEU A 288 -15.80 -2.43 -16.14
C LEU A 288 -15.68 -3.91 -16.54
N GLU A 289 -16.38 -4.32 -17.58
CA GLU A 289 -16.31 -5.69 -18.11
C GLU A 289 -14.89 -6.04 -18.57
N ASP A 290 -14.25 -5.15 -19.33
CA ASP A 290 -12.87 -5.33 -19.79
C ASP A 290 -11.88 -5.40 -18.62
N TRP A 291 -12.05 -4.53 -17.63
CA TRP A 291 -11.25 -4.56 -16.39
C TRP A 291 -11.39 -5.89 -15.65
N MET A 292 -12.62 -6.39 -15.51
CA MET A 292 -12.90 -7.66 -14.83
C MET A 292 -12.34 -8.87 -15.60
N LYS A 293 -12.32 -8.83 -16.93
CA LYS A 293 -11.71 -9.88 -17.77
C LYS A 293 -10.20 -9.89 -17.59
N GLY A 294 -9.54 -8.75 -17.69
CA GLY A 294 -8.08 -8.65 -17.57
C GLY A 294 -7.51 -8.98 -16.16
N ARG A 295 -8.38 -9.18 -15.16
CA ARG A 295 -7.95 -9.65 -13.81
C ARG A 295 -8.15 -11.15 -13.61
N ARG A 296 -8.77 -11.86 -14.55
CA ARG A 296 -9.00 -13.32 -14.48
C ARG A 296 -7.89 -14.13 -15.18
N ASP A 297 -7.17 -13.46 -16.07
CA ASP A 297 -6.03 -14.03 -16.79
C ASP A 297 -4.73 -13.80 -16.01
#